data_fc3260275a77aec66e7d399fb72cda50
#
_entry.id   fc3260275a77aec66e7d399fb72cda50
#
_cell.length_a   1.000
_cell.length_b   1.000
_cell.length_c   1.000
_cell.angle_alpha   90.00
_cell.angle_beta   90.00
_cell.angle_gamma   90.00
#
_symmetry.space_group_name_H-M   'P 1'
#
loop_
_entity.id
_entity.type
_entity.pdbx_description
1 polymer ?
#
loop_
_entity_poly.entity_id
_entity_poly.type
_entity_poly.pdbx_seq_one_letter_code
_entity_poly.pdbx_strand_id
1 'polypeptide(L)'
;ILASLLVLTSAIFFRGADGQPLATAAVTVFGALFIGGTLSFAVLLREMWVYPPAAAGLPEAGLVGPMDAAGRALLLLPLVLTWVNDTAAYFGGRAMGRRKLIPAVSPGKTVEGAVWGVVGTAVAGAVYAHFVLSAWLGLPLGVLAGAVIGLVVSPVAQVGDLAESLLKREAGVKDS
;
A
#
# COMPACT_ATOMS: atom_id res chain seq x y z
N ILE A 1 10.48 0.32 -21.36
CA ILE A 1 11.58 0.85 -22.18
C ILE A 1 11.06 1.84 -23.23
N LEU A 2 10.10 1.44 -24.12
CA LEU A 2 9.60 2.36 -25.15
C LEU A 2 8.97 3.63 -24.59
N ALA A 3 8.11 3.50 -23.57
CA ALA A 3 7.51 4.66 -22.88
C ALA A 3 8.56 5.57 -22.25
N SER A 4 9.60 5.00 -21.64
CA SER A 4 10.71 5.78 -21.04
C SER A 4 11.50 6.56 -22.12
N LEU A 5 11.72 5.93 -23.27
CA LEU A 5 12.37 6.59 -24.40
C LEU A 5 11.52 7.72 -24.98
N LEU A 6 10.20 7.54 -25.09
CA LEU A 6 9.28 8.59 -25.53
C LEU A 6 9.26 9.79 -24.57
N VAL A 7 9.24 9.53 -23.26
CA VAL A 7 9.30 10.58 -22.22
C VAL A 7 10.62 11.34 -22.32
N LEU A 8 11.74 10.64 -22.44
CA LEU A 8 13.06 11.27 -22.60
C LEU A 8 13.13 12.12 -23.87
N THR A 9 12.66 11.57 -24.99
CA THR A 9 12.63 12.29 -26.27
C THR A 9 11.77 13.54 -26.18
N SER A 10 10.57 13.44 -25.61
CA SER A 10 9.72 14.62 -25.42
C SER A 10 10.35 15.67 -24.51
N ALA A 11 11.00 15.27 -23.43
CA ALA A 11 11.69 16.19 -22.53
C ALA A 11 12.83 16.95 -23.22
N ILE A 12 13.61 16.25 -24.06
CA ILE A 12 14.71 16.85 -24.82
C ILE A 12 14.17 17.87 -25.83
N PHE A 13 13.14 17.52 -26.61
CA PHE A 13 12.67 18.37 -27.71
C PHE A 13 11.78 19.53 -27.27
N PHE A 14 10.99 19.37 -26.20
CA PHE A 14 10.01 20.38 -25.79
C PHE A 14 10.46 21.27 -24.62
N ARG A 15 11.43 20.85 -23.78
CA ARG A 15 11.84 21.63 -22.60
C ARG A 15 13.23 22.26 -22.70
N GLY A 16 14.07 21.79 -23.60
CA GLY A 16 15.45 22.29 -23.73
C GLY A 16 16.30 22.00 -22.46
N ALA A 17 17.53 22.54 -22.47
CA ALA A 17 18.48 22.27 -21.37
C ALA A 17 18.11 22.96 -20.04
N ASP A 18 17.49 24.15 -20.11
CA ASP A 18 17.15 24.96 -18.93
C ASP A 18 15.96 24.37 -18.12
N GLY A 19 15.16 23.50 -18.73
CA GLY A 19 14.00 22.85 -18.11
C GLY A 19 14.29 21.61 -17.26
N GLN A 20 15.54 21.36 -16.91
CA GLN A 20 15.97 20.16 -16.17
C GLN A 20 15.38 18.84 -16.76
N PRO A 21 15.63 18.56 -18.05
CA PRO A 21 14.96 17.46 -18.77
C PRO A 21 15.24 16.09 -18.14
N LEU A 22 16.43 15.90 -17.56
CA LEU A 22 16.81 14.65 -16.90
C LEU A 22 16.00 14.43 -15.62
N ALA A 23 15.86 15.45 -14.78
CA ALA A 23 15.06 15.35 -13.54
C ALA A 23 13.58 15.08 -13.87
N THR A 24 13.03 15.80 -14.86
CA THR A 24 11.65 15.59 -15.33
C THR A 24 11.44 14.17 -15.85
N ALA A 25 12.36 13.65 -16.68
CA ALA A 25 12.28 12.30 -17.19
C ALA A 25 12.38 11.26 -16.05
N ALA A 26 13.30 11.46 -15.11
CA ALA A 26 13.47 10.57 -13.96
C ALA A 26 12.22 10.51 -13.10
N VAL A 27 11.59 11.64 -12.74
CA VAL A 27 10.35 11.69 -11.97
C VAL A 27 9.20 11.04 -12.72
N THR A 28 9.07 11.28 -14.02
CA THR A 28 7.99 10.69 -14.83
C THR A 28 8.14 9.17 -14.94
N VAL A 29 9.35 8.69 -15.20
CA VAL A 29 9.63 7.24 -15.29
C VAL A 29 9.43 6.58 -13.92
N PHE A 30 9.92 7.21 -12.84
CA PHE A 30 9.70 6.71 -11.48
C PHE A 30 8.21 6.62 -11.15
N GLY A 31 7.43 7.66 -11.41
CA GLY A 31 5.99 7.68 -11.18
C GLY A 31 5.26 6.58 -11.98
N ALA A 32 5.60 6.42 -13.24
CA ALA A 32 5.02 5.38 -14.09
C ALA A 32 5.35 3.96 -13.60
N LEU A 33 6.60 3.71 -13.18
CA LEU A 33 7.02 2.44 -12.61
C LEU A 33 6.41 2.19 -11.24
N PHE A 34 6.31 3.21 -10.40
CA PHE A 34 5.71 3.11 -9.08
C PHE A 34 4.22 2.79 -9.16
N ILE A 35 3.46 3.55 -9.96
CA ILE A 35 2.02 3.32 -10.15
C ILE A 35 1.78 2.00 -10.88
N GLY A 36 2.46 1.78 -12.01
CA GLY A 36 2.31 0.57 -12.80
C GLY A 36 2.73 -0.69 -12.05
N GLY A 37 3.82 -0.64 -11.29
CA GLY A 37 4.27 -1.73 -10.42
C GLY A 37 3.27 -2.03 -9.31
N THR A 38 2.76 -1.01 -8.63
CA THR A 38 1.75 -1.18 -7.57
C THR A 38 0.46 -1.78 -8.12
N LEU A 39 -0.04 -1.31 -9.27
CA LEU A 39 -1.22 -1.86 -9.92
C LEU A 39 -0.99 -3.30 -10.40
N SER A 40 0.21 -3.63 -10.90
CA SER A 40 0.56 -5.00 -11.28
C SER A 40 0.51 -5.94 -10.08
N PHE A 41 1.01 -5.50 -8.92
CA PHE A 41 0.87 -6.27 -7.68
C PHE A 41 -0.58 -6.49 -7.27
N ALA A 42 -1.45 -5.50 -7.44
CA ALA A 42 -2.88 -5.65 -7.17
C ALA A 42 -3.52 -6.74 -8.08
N VAL A 43 -3.15 -6.76 -9.36
CA VAL A 43 -3.58 -7.82 -10.29
C VAL A 43 -3.03 -9.18 -9.86
N LEU A 44 -1.74 -9.26 -9.52
CA LEU A 44 -1.14 -10.51 -9.03
C LEU A 44 -1.80 -11.03 -7.77
N LEU A 45 -2.11 -10.17 -6.79
CA LEU A 45 -2.85 -10.56 -5.58
C LEU A 45 -4.24 -11.11 -5.91
N ARG A 46 -4.94 -10.48 -6.86
CA ARG A 46 -6.24 -10.96 -7.31
C ARG A 46 -6.16 -12.33 -7.97
N GLU A 47 -5.15 -12.53 -8.84
CA GLU A 47 -4.99 -13.74 -9.64
C GLU A 47 -4.24 -14.85 -8.90
N MET A 48 -3.59 -14.55 -7.78
CA MET A 48 -2.73 -15.49 -7.03
C MET A 48 -3.45 -16.78 -6.63
N TRP A 49 -4.77 -16.73 -6.50
CA TRP A 49 -5.60 -17.87 -6.13
C TRP A 49 -6.20 -18.61 -7.32
N VAL A 50 -6.13 -18.04 -8.52
CA VAL A 50 -6.61 -18.69 -9.77
C VAL A 50 -5.66 -19.82 -10.20
N TYR A 51 -4.39 -19.72 -9.82
CA TYR A 51 -3.37 -20.72 -10.09
C TYR A 51 -2.81 -21.25 -8.77
N PRO A 52 -3.51 -22.20 -8.11
CA PRO A 52 -2.90 -22.88 -6.97
C PRO A 52 -1.61 -23.52 -7.47
N PRO A 53 -0.45 -23.30 -6.83
CA PRO A 53 0.76 -23.98 -7.23
C PRO A 53 0.53 -25.47 -6.98
N ALA A 54 0.34 -26.24 -8.05
CA ALA A 54 0.26 -27.70 -8.02
C ALA A 54 1.48 -28.32 -7.30
N ALA A 55 2.54 -27.54 -7.14
CA ALA A 55 3.76 -27.89 -6.40
C ALA A 55 3.64 -27.79 -4.87
N ALA A 56 2.60 -27.20 -4.30
CA ALA A 56 2.52 -26.97 -2.85
C ALA A 56 1.92 -28.15 -2.09
N GLY A 57 1.50 -29.24 -2.74
CA GLY A 57 0.91 -30.39 -2.08
C GLY A 57 -0.37 -30.08 -1.26
N LEU A 58 -0.97 -28.93 -1.50
CA LEU A 58 -2.23 -28.57 -0.88
C LEU A 58 -3.34 -29.42 -1.49
N PRO A 59 -4.22 -30.05 -0.69
CA PRO A 59 -5.29 -30.86 -1.21
C PRO A 59 -6.17 -30.03 -2.14
N GLU A 60 -6.45 -30.56 -3.33
CA GLU A 60 -7.41 -29.97 -4.28
C GLU A 60 -8.82 -29.89 -3.72
N ALA A 61 -9.05 -30.52 -2.57
CA ALA A 61 -10.33 -30.67 -1.95
C ALA A 61 -10.70 -29.42 -1.16
N GLY A 62 -11.64 -28.66 -1.65
CA GLY A 62 -12.54 -27.88 -0.85
C GLY A 62 -12.40 -26.38 -0.84
N LEU A 63 -11.67 -25.77 -1.73
CA LEU A 63 -11.79 -24.34 -1.94
C LEU A 63 -13.04 -24.04 -2.81
N VAL A 64 -14.20 -24.43 -2.26
CA VAL A 64 -15.52 -24.22 -2.88
C VAL A 64 -16.08 -22.87 -2.41
N GLY A 65 -15.29 -21.85 -2.56
CA GLY A 65 -15.82 -20.50 -2.75
C GLY A 65 -15.52 -20.11 -4.19
N PRO A 66 -16.24 -19.19 -4.81
CA PRO A 66 -15.83 -18.72 -6.12
C PRO A 66 -14.38 -18.20 -5.98
N MET A 67 -13.43 -18.79 -6.72
CA MET A 67 -12.00 -18.45 -6.69
C MET A 67 -11.80 -16.93 -6.84
N ASP A 68 -12.72 -16.28 -7.53
CA ASP A 68 -12.86 -14.85 -7.67
C ASP A 68 -13.16 -14.13 -6.33
N ALA A 69 -13.85 -14.74 -5.36
CA ALA A 69 -14.11 -14.11 -4.05
C ALA A 69 -12.86 -14.10 -3.17
N ALA A 70 -12.04 -15.15 -3.21
CA ALA A 70 -10.77 -15.20 -2.48
C ALA A 70 -9.76 -14.17 -3.02
N GLY A 71 -9.62 -14.07 -4.34
CA GLY A 71 -8.79 -13.07 -4.98
C GLY A 71 -9.23 -11.64 -4.68
N ARG A 72 -10.54 -11.37 -4.70
CA ARG A 72 -11.09 -10.06 -4.28
C ARG A 72 -10.82 -9.76 -2.82
N ALA A 73 -10.99 -10.73 -1.93
CA ALA A 73 -10.72 -10.55 -0.51
C ALA A 73 -9.23 -10.27 -0.25
N LEU A 74 -8.33 -10.97 -0.93
CA LEU A 74 -6.89 -10.71 -0.83
C LEU A 74 -6.51 -9.33 -1.38
N LEU A 75 -7.14 -8.89 -2.46
CA LEU A 75 -6.95 -7.54 -3.01
C LEU A 75 -7.47 -6.46 -2.05
N LEU A 76 -8.62 -6.68 -1.41
CA LEU A 76 -9.22 -5.73 -0.47
C LEU A 76 -8.47 -5.65 0.86
N LEU A 77 -7.77 -6.70 1.27
CA LEU A 77 -7.04 -6.72 2.54
C LEU A 77 -6.09 -5.53 2.70
N PRO A 78 -5.11 -5.28 1.82
CA PRO A 78 -4.21 -4.15 1.99
C PRO A 78 -4.94 -2.80 1.95
N LEU A 79 -5.99 -2.65 1.16
CA LEU A 79 -6.78 -1.42 1.10
C LEU A 79 -7.49 -1.14 2.43
N VAL A 80 -8.17 -2.15 2.98
CA VAL A 80 -8.84 -2.04 4.29
C VAL A 80 -7.83 -1.74 5.40
N LEU A 81 -6.69 -2.43 5.39
CA LEU A 81 -5.64 -2.22 6.38
C LEU A 81 -5.05 -0.80 6.32
N THR A 82 -4.83 -0.26 5.12
CA THR A 82 -4.36 1.12 4.94
C THR A 82 -5.38 2.13 5.45
N TRP A 83 -6.66 1.96 5.13
CA TRP A 83 -7.72 2.84 5.64
C TRP A 83 -7.85 2.80 7.15
N VAL A 84 -7.75 1.62 7.75
CA VAL A 84 -7.77 1.47 9.21
C VAL A 84 -6.52 2.11 9.82
N ASN A 85 -5.34 1.94 9.21
CA ASN A 85 -4.11 2.58 9.65
C ASN A 85 -4.27 4.09 9.76
N ASP A 86 -4.75 4.73 8.69
CA ASP A 86 -4.89 6.19 8.62
C ASP A 86 -5.94 6.69 9.61
N THR A 87 -7.05 5.98 9.72
CA THR A 87 -8.12 6.30 10.66
C THR A 87 -7.65 6.18 12.11
N ALA A 88 -7.01 5.07 12.47
CA ALA A 88 -6.49 4.83 13.81
C ALA A 88 -5.37 5.82 14.16
N ALA A 89 -4.45 6.08 13.22
CA ALA A 89 -3.39 7.06 13.40
C ALA A 89 -3.92 8.47 13.59
N TYR A 90 -4.94 8.86 12.83
CA TYR A 90 -5.59 10.18 12.97
C TYR A 90 -6.26 10.34 14.31
N PHE A 91 -7.15 9.43 14.72
CA PHE A 91 -7.86 9.54 16.00
C PHE A 91 -6.92 9.37 17.18
N GLY A 92 -6.00 8.41 17.14
CA GLY A 92 -5.01 8.22 18.18
C GLY A 92 -4.07 9.43 18.33
N GLY A 93 -3.62 9.97 17.20
CA GLY A 93 -2.80 11.19 17.17
C GLY A 93 -3.53 12.43 17.67
N ARG A 94 -4.83 12.56 17.39
CA ARG A 94 -5.66 13.66 17.88
C ARG A 94 -5.96 13.57 19.38
N ALA A 95 -6.22 12.36 19.89
CA ALA A 95 -6.57 12.13 21.28
C ALA A 95 -5.36 12.15 22.21
N MET A 96 -4.23 11.58 21.80
CA MET A 96 -3.09 11.32 22.66
C MET A 96 -1.77 11.88 22.13
N GLY A 97 -1.76 12.48 20.91
CA GLY A 97 -0.54 12.96 20.26
C GLY A 97 0.15 14.08 21.04
N ARG A 98 1.39 13.84 21.42
CA ARG A 98 2.25 14.79 22.12
C ARG A 98 3.52 15.09 21.35
N ARG A 99 4.09 14.06 20.70
CA ARG A 99 5.36 14.16 19.99
C ARG A 99 5.11 14.16 18.49
N LYS A 100 5.65 15.15 17.79
CA LYS A 100 5.60 15.18 16.32
C LYS A 100 6.48 14.08 15.72
N LEU A 101 6.03 13.42 14.65
CA LEU A 101 6.75 12.35 14.00
C LEU A 101 7.89 12.91 13.15
N ILE A 102 7.57 13.69 12.11
CA ILE A 102 8.55 14.36 11.24
C ILE A 102 7.98 15.75 10.89
N PRO A 103 8.21 16.79 11.73
CA PRO A 103 7.60 18.11 11.54
C PRO A 103 7.91 18.76 10.18
N ALA A 104 9.13 18.53 9.67
CA ALA A 104 9.58 19.13 8.40
C ALA A 104 8.80 18.59 7.17
N VAL A 105 8.32 17.36 7.22
CA VAL A 105 7.62 16.70 6.12
C VAL A 105 6.11 16.77 6.31
N SER A 106 5.65 16.35 7.48
CA SER A 106 4.22 16.30 7.84
C SER A 106 3.99 16.80 9.27
N PRO A 107 3.69 18.08 9.47
CA PRO A 107 3.54 18.69 10.80
C PRO A 107 2.32 18.18 11.58
N GLY A 108 1.36 17.53 10.91
CA GLY A 108 0.17 16.95 11.53
C GLY A 108 0.39 15.62 12.21
N LYS A 109 1.36 14.82 11.74
CA LYS A 109 1.59 13.46 12.25
C LYS A 109 2.30 13.44 13.59
N THR A 110 1.90 12.48 14.44
CA THR A 110 2.46 12.27 15.78
C THR A 110 2.95 10.84 15.97
N VAL A 111 3.92 10.65 16.86
CA VAL A 111 4.47 9.31 17.19
C VAL A 111 3.36 8.43 17.80
N GLU A 112 2.56 9.00 18.69
CA GLU A 112 1.45 8.29 19.33
C GLU A 112 0.40 7.87 18.29
N GLY A 113 0.11 8.74 17.32
CA GLY A 113 -0.75 8.39 16.21
C GLY A 113 -0.19 7.24 15.38
N ALA A 114 1.12 7.26 15.09
CA ALA A 114 1.77 6.16 14.36
C ALA A 114 1.64 4.82 15.11
N VAL A 115 1.81 4.81 16.43
CA VAL A 115 1.62 3.61 17.26
C VAL A 115 0.17 3.13 17.21
N TRP A 116 -0.82 4.03 17.30
CA TRP A 116 -2.22 3.68 17.18
C TRP A 116 -2.56 3.12 15.78
N GLY A 117 -1.93 3.64 14.74
CA GLY A 117 -2.01 3.07 13.38
C GLY A 117 -1.56 1.61 13.38
N VAL A 118 -0.38 1.31 13.95
CA VAL A 118 0.15 -0.06 14.02
C VAL A 118 -0.79 -0.99 14.78
N VAL A 119 -1.24 -0.58 15.98
CA VAL A 119 -2.14 -1.40 16.80
C VAL A 119 -3.48 -1.63 16.09
N GLY A 120 -4.10 -0.57 15.58
CA GLY A 120 -5.37 -0.65 14.87
C GLY A 120 -5.30 -1.55 13.65
N THR A 121 -4.23 -1.45 12.87
CA THR A 121 -4.04 -2.27 11.66
C THR A 121 -3.77 -3.73 12.00
N ALA A 122 -3.01 -4.02 13.08
CA ALA A 122 -2.81 -5.38 13.55
C ALA A 122 -4.13 -6.03 13.99
N VAL A 123 -4.95 -5.31 14.74
CA VAL A 123 -6.29 -5.79 15.16
C VAL A 123 -7.19 -6.00 13.93
N ALA A 124 -7.23 -5.03 13.01
CA ALA A 124 -8.04 -5.15 11.79
C ALA A 124 -7.59 -6.33 10.92
N GLY A 125 -6.29 -6.56 10.78
CA GLY A 125 -5.75 -7.71 10.06
C GLY A 125 -6.16 -9.04 10.70
N ALA A 126 -6.08 -9.14 12.04
CA ALA A 126 -6.55 -10.30 12.79
C ALA A 126 -8.04 -10.57 12.58
N VAL A 127 -8.86 -9.54 12.68
CA VAL A 127 -10.32 -9.61 12.48
C VAL A 127 -10.65 -10.00 11.03
N TYR A 128 -10.02 -9.36 10.06
CA TYR A 128 -10.23 -9.65 8.65
C TYR A 128 -9.84 -11.10 8.31
N ALA A 129 -8.67 -11.54 8.78
CA ALA A 129 -8.22 -12.91 8.56
C ALA A 129 -9.17 -13.95 9.19
N HIS A 130 -9.66 -13.67 10.39
CA HIS A 130 -10.59 -14.60 11.06
C HIS A 130 -11.94 -14.67 10.34
N PHE A 131 -12.60 -13.55 10.13
CA PHE A 131 -13.99 -13.53 9.63
C PHE A 131 -14.08 -13.68 8.13
N VAL A 132 -13.20 -13.01 7.38
CA VAL A 132 -13.28 -12.98 5.92
C VAL A 132 -12.48 -14.13 5.31
N LEU A 133 -11.19 -14.25 5.66
CA LEU A 133 -10.33 -15.23 5.00
C LEU A 133 -10.59 -16.65 5.51
N SER A 134 -10.65 -16.84 6.83
CA SER A 134 -10.81 -18.16 7.43
C SER A 134 -12.26 -18.62 7.50
N ALA A 135 -13.13 -17.88 8.20
CA ALA A 135 -14.50 -18.32 8.47
C ALA A 135 -15.40 -18.31 7.23
N TRP A 136 -15.29 -17.27 6.39
CA TRP A 136 -16.14 -17.17 5.19
C TRP A 136 -15.54 -17.88 3.97
N LEU A 137 -14.24 -17.72 3.72
CA LEU A 137 -13.59 -18.24 2.50
C LEU A 137 -12.85 -19.57 2.74
N GLY A 138 -12.72 -20.03 3.98
CA GLY A 138 -12.02 -21.27 4.31
C GLY A 138 -10.51 -21.26 4.06
N LEU A 139 -9.90 -20.06 3.91
CA LEU A 139 -8.47 -19.95 3.67
C LEU A 139 -7.68 -20.27 4.95
N PRO A 140 -6.50 -20.92 4.86
CA PRO A 140 -5.69 -21.28 6.02
C PRO A 140 -4.90 -20.06 6.58
N LEU A 141 -5.55 -18.91 6.68
CA LEU A 141 -4.99 -17.66 7.20
C LEU A 141 -5.70 -17.29 8.51
N GLY A 142 -5.12 -17.75 9.62
CA GLY A 142 -5.69 -17.51 10.93
C GLY A 142 -5.42 -16.11 11.49
N VAL A 143 -5.97 -15.84 12.67
CA VAL A 143 -5.88 -14.57 13.42
C VAL A 143 -4.44 -14.06 13.52
N LEU A 144 -3.50 -14.92 13.86
CA LEU A 144 -2.09 -14.54 14.03
C LEU A 144 -1.46 -14.08 12.71
N ALA A 145 -1.73 -14.80 11.61
CA ALA A 145 -1.23 -14.40 10.29
C ALA A 145 -1.78 -13.03 9.88
N GLY A 146 -3.08 -12.79 10.11
CA GLY A 146 -3.70 -11.50 9.86
C GLY A 146 -3.10 -10.37 10.69
N ALA A 147 -2.85 -10.61 11.99
CA ALA A 147 -2.19 -9.64 12.85
C ALA A 147 -0.77 -9.29 12.37
N VAL A 148 0.02 -10.30 11.98
CA VAL A 148 1.38 -10.11 11.45
C VAL A 148 1.33 -9.32 10.14
N ILE A 149 0.40 -9.63 9.23
CA ILE A 149 0.20 -8.85 8.00
C ILE A 149 -0.10 -7.39 8.34
N GLY A 150 -1.00 -7.12 9.29
CA GLY A 150 -1.32 -5.78 9.76
C GLY A 150 -0.11 -5.03 10.34
N LEU A 151 0.70 -5.73 11.16
CA LEU A 151 1.95 -5.18 11.72
C LEU A 151 2.97 -4.79 10.64
N VAL A 152 3.01 -5.51 9.52
CA VAL A 152 3.92 -5.21 8.40
C VAL A 152 3.35 -4.12 7.52
N VAL A 153 2.05 -4.18 7.20
CA VAL A 153 1.39 -3.21 6.31
C VAL A 153 1.40 -1.80 6.90
N SER A 154 1.19 -1.67 8.22
CA SER A 154 1.10 -0.35 8.85
C SER A 154 2.37 0.52 8.69
N PRO A 155 3.58 0.06 9.04
CA PRO A 155 4.78 0.86 8.82
C PRO A 155 5.01 1.19 7.34
N VAL A 156 4.75 0.23 6.44
CA VAL A 156 4.89 0.45 4.99
C VAL A 156 3.94 1.54 4.50
N ALA A 157 2.67 1.50 4.92
CA ALA A 157 1.68 2.52 4.58
C ALA A 157 2.08 3.90 5.13
N GLN A 158 2.55 3.96 6.38
CA GLN A 158 3.00 5.21 6.99
C GLN A 158 4.22 5.81 6.29
N VAL A 159 5.18 4.98 5.89
CA VAL A 159 6.35 5.43 5.10
C VAL A 159 5.90 5.91 3.73
N GLY A 160 4.97 5.21 3.06
CA GLY A 160 4.40 5.63 1.78
C GLY A 160 3.75 7.01 1.84
N ASP A 161 2.93 7.27 2.87
CA ASP A 161 2.27 8.56 3.09
C ASP A 161 3.29 9.69 3.43
N LEU A 162 4.36 9.37 4.17
CA LEU A 162 5.45 10.32 4.39
C LEU A 162 6.23 10.62 3.11
N ALA A 163 6.47 9.63 2.27
CA ALA A 163 7.12 9.80 0.98
C ALA A 163 6.28 10.68 0.05
N GLU A 164 4.96 10.44 -0.03
CA GLU A 164 4.04 11.30 -0.77
C GLU A 164 4.07 12.75 -0.24
N SER A 165 4.04 12.92 1.08
CA SER A 165 4.13 14.23 1.72
C SER A 165 5.44 14.95 1.38
N LEU A 166 6.56 14.23 1.34
CA LEU A 166 7.87 14.77 0.95
C LEU A 166 7.87 15.21 -0.52
N LEU A 167 7.37 14.38 -1.43
CA LEU A 167 7.27 14.70 -2.85
C LEU A 167 6.41 15.95 -3.09
N LYS A 168 5.29 16.10 -2.37
CA LYS A 168 4.46 17.31 -2.44
C LYS A 168 5.23 18.57 -2.01
N ARG A 169 6.02 18.48 -0.94
CA ARG A 169 6.86 19.61 -0.48
C ARG A 169 7.93 19.98 -1.49
N GLU A 170 8.59 19.00 -2.07
CA GLU A 170 9.61 19.23 -3.10
C GLU A 170 9.00 19.85 -4.38
N ALA A 171 7.80 19.43 -4.75
CA ALA A 171 7.05 20.02 -5.87
C ALA A 171 6.47 21.42 -5.57
N GLY A 172 6.62 21.96 -4.33
CA GLY A 172 6.08 23.26 -3.94
C GLY A 172 4.56 23.29 -3.77
N VAL A 173 3.89 22.13 -3.76
CA VAL A 173 2.45 22.00 -3.55
C VAL A 173 2.16 21.49 -2.15
N LYS A 174 1.08 22.00 -1.55
CA LYS A 174 0.67 21.60 -0.19
C LYS A 174 -0.56 20.74 -0.19
N ASP A 175 -1.51 21.08 -1.03
CA ASP A 175 -2.80 20.43 -1.14
C ASP A 175 -3.07 20.15 -2.63
N SER A 176 -3.37 18.91 -2.95
CA SER A 176 -3.76 18.47 -4.29
C SER A 176 -4.92 17.49 -4.19
#